data_47580dd24c0d6abad89580d5537708bd
#
_entry.id   47580dd24c0d6abad89580d5537708bd
#
_cell.length_a   1.000
_cell.length_b   1.000
_cell.length_c   1.000
_cell.angle_alpha   90.00
_cell.angle_beta   90.00
_cell.angle_gamma   90.00
#
_symmetry.space_group_name_H-M   'P 1'
#
loop_
_entity.id
_entity.type
_entity.pdbx_description
1 polymer ?
#
loop_
_entity_poly.entity_id
_entity_poly.type
_entity_poly.pdbx_seq_one_letter_code
_entity_poly.pdbx_strand_id
1 'polypeptide(L)' 'RASQIVSDAASKAEAEAEKILTSASTTIENETNKAKEELRQQMSDIIIDTTQKILGDEISKEKHEEILKKAAEEL' A
#
# COMPACT_ATOMS: atom_id res chain seq x y z
N ARG A 1 5.62 -13.30 53.91
CA ARG A 1 6.39 -14.04 52.88
C ARG A 1 5.52 -14.51 51.74
N ALA A 2 4.36 -15.10 52.03
CA ALA A 2 3.40 -15.47 50.99
C ALA A 2 2.82 -14.22 50.28
N SER A 3 2.61 -13.16 51.02
CA SER A 3 2.18 -11.86 50.52
C SER A 3 3.22 -11.26 49.54
N GLN A 4 4.50 -11.40 49.87
CA GLN A 4 5.59 -10.94 49.02
C GLN A 4 5.67 -11.72 47.71
N ILE A 5 5.49 -13.03 47.79
CA ILE A 5 5.50 -13.91 46.62
C ILE A 5 4.35 -13.56 45.68
N VAL A 6 3.16 -13.34 46.21
CA VAL A 6 1.98 -12.93 45.43
C VAL A 6 2.18 -11.57 44.79
N SER A 7 2.72 -10.62 45.55
CA SER A 7 3.02 -9.25 45.06
C SER A 7 4.05 -9.29 43.93
N ASP A 8 5.11 -10.06 44.08
CA ASP A 8 6.15 -10.23 43.06
C ASP A 8 5.60 -10.87 41.79
N ALA A 9 4.76 -11.92 41.98
CA ALA A 9 4.12 -12.60 40.85
C ALA A 9 3.17 -11.67 40.11
N ALA A 10 2.40 -10.84 40.80
CA ALA A 10 1.51 -9.86 40.23
C ALA A 10 2.30 -8.80 39.43
N SER A 11 3.39 -8.30 40.00
CA SER A 11 4.27 -7.33 39.31
C SER A 11 4.88 -7.90 38.04
N LYS A 12 5.33 -9.14 38.08
CA LYS A 12 5.88 -9.85 36.90
C LYS A 12 4.81 -10.06 35.84
N ALA A 13 3.61 -10.45 36.25
CA ALA A 13 2.48 -10.65 35.33
C ALA A 13 2.10 -9.33 34.65
N GLU A 14 2.04 -8.23 35.39
CA GLU A 14 1.78 -6.89 34.86
C GLU A 14 2.84 -6.46 33.86
N ALA A 15 4.11 -6.61 34.20
CA ALA A 15 5.22 -6.28 33.33
C ALA A 15 5.20 -7.09 32.03
N GLU A 16 4.90 -8.39 32.15
CA GLU A 16 4.78 -9.29 31.01
C GLU A 16 3.60 -8.91 30.11
N ALA A 17 2.44 -8.61 30.70
CA ALA A 17 1.25 -8.17 29.98
C ALA A 17 1.52 -6.86 29.23
N GLU A 18 2.18 -5.91 29.88
CA GLU A 18 2.55 -4.63 29.26
C GLU A 18 3.51 -4.84 28.08
N LYS A 19 4.47 -5.71 28.24
CA LYS A 19 5.42 -6.08 27.18
C LYS A 19 4.71 -6.71 25.99
N ILE A 20 3.76 -7.61 26.23
CA ILE A 20 2.96 -8.25 25.19
C ILE A 20 2.11 -7.21 24.45
N LEU A 21 1.47 -6.30 25.16
CA LEU A 21 0.65 -5.23 24.58
C LEU A 21 1.49 -4.30 23.72
N THR A 22 2.66 -3.89 24.19
CA THR A 22 3.58 -3.03 23.44
C THR A 22 4.07 -3.73 22.18
N SER A 23 4.44 -4.99 22.29
CA SER A 23 4.89 -5.82 21.16
C SER A 23 3.77 -5.99 20.12
N ALA A 24 2.55 -6.29 20.59
CA ALA A 24 1.38 -6.43 19.73
C ALA A 24 1.06 -5.12 19.01
N SER A 25 1.11 -3.99 19.72
CA SER A 25 0.88 -2.67 19.15
C SER A 25 1.90 -2.32 18.06
N THR A 26 3.18 -2.60 18.31
CA THR A 26 4.24 -2.41 17.33
C THR A 26 4.04 -3.30 16.10
N THR A 27 3.67 -4.55 16.30
CA THR A 27 3.39 -5.49 15.22
C THR A 27 2.23 -5.00 14.35
N ILE A 28 1.14 -4.56 14.99
CA ILE A 28 -0.04 -4.04 14.29
C ILE A 28 0.33 -2.80 13.48
N GLU A 29 1.10 -1.89 14.04
CA GLU A 29 1.57 -0.71 13.35
C GLU A 29 2.41 -1.05 12.12
N ASN A 30 3.36 -1.97 12.27
CA ASN A 30 4.21 -2.42 11.18
C ASN A 30 3.41 -3.12 10.08
N GLU A 31 2.48 -4.00 10.46
CA GLU A 31 1.61 -4.70 9.50
C GLU A 31 0.68 -3.73 8.78
N THR A 32 0.15 -2.73 9.49
CA THR A 32 -0.71 -1.70 8.90
C THR A 32 0.08 -0.86 7.89
N ASN A 33 1.28 -0.44 8.24
CA ASN A 33 2.14 0.34 7.35
C ASN A 33 2.55 -0.46 6.11
N LYS A 34 2.84 -1.74 6.30
CA LYS A 34 3.16 -2.66 5.21
C LYS A 34 1.97 -2.82 4.26
N ALA A 35 0.77 -3.03 4.81
CA ALA A 35 -0.45 -3.16 4.02
C ALA A 35 -0.76 -1.87 3.24
N LYS A 36 -0.57 -0.71 3.85
CA LYS A 36 -0.73 0.59 3.19
C LYS A 36 0.24 0.76 2.03
N GLU A 37 1.50 0.38 2.23
CA GLU A 37 2.53 0.47 1.19
C GLU A 37 2.24 -0.47 0.02
N GLU A 38 1.82 -1.71 0.30
CA GLU A 38 1.41 -2.66 -0.72
C GLU A 38 0.21 -2.15 -1.52
N LEU A 39 -0.78 -1.58 -0.82
CA LEU A 39 -1.96 -1.01 -1.46
C LEU A 39 -1.58 0.19 -2.33
N ARG A 40 -0.72 1.06 -1.84
CA ARG A 40 -0.20 2.22 -2.59
C ARG A 40 0.49 1.77 -3.86
N GLN A 41 1.31 0.74 -3.77
CA GLN A 41 2.02 0.17 -4.92
C GLN A 41 1.05 -0.39 -5.95
N GLN A 42 0.04 -1.13 -5.51
CA GLN A 42 -1.00 -1.67 -6.40
C GLN A 42 -1.80 -0.57 -7.08
N MET A 43 -2.18 0.47 -6.33
CA MET A 43 -2.88 1.63 -6.89
C MET A 43 -2.03 2.37 -7.91
N SER A 44 -0.75 2.56 -7.61
CA SER A 44 0.19 3.19 -8.52
C SER A 44 0.31 2.41 -9.82
N ASP A 45 0.44 1.09 -9.74
CA ASP A 45 0.53 0.20 -10.91
C ASP A 45 -0.75 0.28 -11.76
N ILE A 46 -1.91 0.28 -11.13
CA ILE A 46 -3.20 0.40 -11.82
C ILE A 46 -3.33 1.76 -12.51
N ILE A 47 -2.94 2.84 -11.84
CA ILE A 47 -2.99 4.19 -12.39
C ILE A 47 -2.07 4.33 -13.59
N ILE A 48 -0.85 3.83 -13.49
CA ILE A 48 0.13 3.85 -14.59
C ILE A 48 -0.38 3.04 -15.77
N ASP A 49 -0.86 1.83 -15.53
CA ASP A 49 -1.39 0.95 -16.57
C ASP A 49 -2.59 1.58 -17.29
N THR A 50 -3.53 2.14 -16.53
CA THR A 50 -4.71 2.81 -17.07
C THR A 50 -4.32 4.05 -17.86
N THR A 51 -3.39 4.85 -17.33
CA THR A 51 -2.89 6.05 -18.00
C THR A 51 -2.21 5.71 -19.32
N GLN A 52 -1.38 4.68 -19.35
CA GLN A 52 -0.72 4.22 -20.57
C GLN A 52 -1.73 3.75 -21.62
N LYS A 53 -2.77 3.07 -21.22
CA LYS A 53 -3.85 2.65 -22.12
C LYS A 53 -4.58 3.84 -22.72
N ILE A 54 -4.94 4.81 -21.91
CA ILE A 54 -5.63 6.02 -22.36
C ILE A 54 -4.75 6.85 -23.31
N LEU A 55 -3.50 7.09 -22.94
CA LEU A 55 -2.54 7.82 -23.76
C LEU A 55 -2.21 7.07 -25.06
N GLY A 56 -2.07 5.76 -24.97
CA GLY A 56 -1.83 4.92 -26.14
C GLY A 56 -2.97 5.00 -27.14
N ASP A 57 -4.21 4.96 -26.67
CA ASP A 57 -5.39 5.08 -27.51
C ASP A 57 -5.48 6.48 -28.13
N GLU A 58 -5.23 7.54 -27.37
CA GLU A 58 -5.22 8.91 -27.88
C GLU A 58 -4.13 9.15 -28.94
N ILE A 59 -2.91 8.71 -28.65
CA ILE A 59 -1.79 8.81 -29.59
C ILE A 59 -2.09 8.02 -30.86
N SER A 60 -2.66 6.85 -30.73
CA SER A 60 -3.05 6.00 -31.85
C SER A 60 -4.13 6.67 -32.71
N LYS A 61 -5.11 7.34 -32.08
CA LYS A 61 -6.17 8.08 -32.73
C LYS A 61 -5.64 9.28 -33.49
N GLU A 62 -4.79 10.09 -32.86
CA GLU A 62 -4.13 11.23 -33.44
C GLU A 62 -3.27 10.84 -34.66
N LYS A 63 -2.48 9.79 -34.53
CA LYS A 63 -1.68 9.22 -35.62
C LYS A 63 -2.54 8.78 -36.78
N HIS A 64 -3.65 8.16 -36.48
CA HIS A 64 -4.58 7.67 -37.49
C HIS A 64 -5.21 8.86 -38.27
N GLU A 65 -5.64 9.88 -37.59
CA GLU A 65 -6.19 11.10 -38.15
C GLU A 65 -5.16 11.83 -39.02
N GLU A 66 -3.92 11.91 -38.56
CA GLU A 66 -2.81 12.52 -39.28
C GLU A 66 -2.51 11.78 -40.58
N ILE A 67 -2.48 10.45 -40.54
CA ILE A 67 -2.29 9.61 -41.72
C ILE A 67 -3.42 9.81 -42.73
N LEU A 68 -4.66 9.83 -42.28
CA LEU A 68 -5.83 10.06 -43.11
C LEU A 68 -5.80 11.44 -43.78
N LYS A 69 -5.40 12.46 -43.02
CA LYS A 69 -5.26 13.82 -43.52
C LYS A 69 -4.19 13.93 -44.60
N LYS A 70 -3.04 13.29 -44.39
CA LYS A 70 -1.96 13.27 -45.40
C LYS A 70 -2.39 12.53 -46.66
N ALA A 71 -3.07 11.40 -46.52
CA ALA A 71 -3.59 10.67 -47.67
C ALA A 71 -4.58 11.51 -48.46
N ALA A 72 -5.45 12.28 -47.81
CA ALA A 72 -6.39 13.18 -48.46
C ALA A 72 -5.69 14.32 -49.18
N GLU A 73 -4.59 14.86 -48.65
CA GLU A 73 -3.80 15.90 -49.26
C GLU A 73 -3.04 15.47 -50.49
N GLU A 74 -2.66 14.19 -50.56
CA GLU A 74 -1.94 13.58 -51.71
C GLU A 74 -2.86 13.23 -52.89
N LEU A 75 -4.13 13.17 -52.58
CA LEU A 75 -5.15 12.91 -53.62
C LEU A 75 -5.58 14.20 -54.30
#